data_1c56c766a18a128d0b9de14bafcf59d4
#
_entry.id   1c56c766a18a128d0b9de14bafcf59d4
#
_cell.length_a   1.000
_cell.length_b   1.000
_cell.length_c   1.000
_cell.angle_alpha   90.00
_cell.angle_beta   90.00
_cell.angle_gamma   90.00
#
_symmetry.space_group_name_H-M   'P 1'
#
loop_
_entity.id
_entity.type
_entity.pdbx_description
1 polymer ?
#
loop_
_entity_poly.entity_id
_entity_poly.type
_entity_poly.pdbx_seq_one_letter_code
_entity_poly.pdbx_strand_id
1 'polypeptide(L)'
;VKTLVAMAAGVAERLMTSEIERRLAEIADVQGRVAGFAGVDLSQTEVLFTSWGCPPVTAEVLAGAPRLKAIVHAAGSVKGHVTQACWERGIAVSSAASANAEPVAEFTLAAILFANKRVLDIARLYREQGGPLDWDARFPGFGNYRRVVGIVGASRIGRRVIELLRPFDLEVLVSDPYLREDLGVAQVGLDELVAHSDVVSVHAPDLPETRHLLSRRRLAAMRDGATVINTARAALVDQEALTAEVASGRLYAVLDHTEPEFLPADSPLHDLPNALVTPHIAGSLGGELARMADLALDELDRYRRGLPFLHGVEPATLSRSA
;
A
#
# COMPACT_ATOMS: atom_id res chain seq x y z
N VAL A 1 0.21 28.48 -13.41
CA VAL A 1 -1.09 28.02 -12.87
C VAL A 1 -1.20 28.36 -11.39
N LYS A 2 -2.34 28.89 -10.96
CA LYS A 2 -2.59 29.26 -9.57
C LYS A 2 -2.88 28.01 -8.76
N THR A 3 -1.97 27.70 -7.85
CA THR A 3 -1.97 26.43 -7.12
C THR A 3 -2.08 26.65 -5.61
N LEU A 4 -3.03 25.99 -4.97
CA LEU A 4 -3.14 25.94 -3.51
C LEU A 4 -2.68 24.59 -2.99
N VAL A 5 -1.81 24.58 -1.98
CA VAL A 5 -1.38 23.36 -1.31
C VAL A 5 -2.37 23.01 -0.19
N ALA A 6 -2.97 21.81 -0.22
CA ALA A 6 -3.97 21.37 0.73
C ALA A 6 -3.63 19.97 1.30
N MET A 7 -3.20 19.93 2.56
CA MET A 7 -2.82 18.70 3.28
C MET A 7 -2.73 18.94 4.78
N ALA A 8 -2.69 17.90 5.59
CA ALA A 8 -2.47 18.04 7.03
C ALA A 8 -1.14 18.73 7.33
N ALA A 9 -1.09 19.57 8.38
CA ALA A 9 0.09 20.35 8.74
C ALA A 9 1.35 19.47 8.92
N GLY A 10 1.27 18.39 9.69
CA GLY A 10 2.40 17.49 9.91
C GLY A 10 2.82 16.70 8.66
N VAL A 11 1.95 16.55 7.66
CA VAL A 11 2.31 16.01 6.34
C VAL A 11 3.08 17.05 5.55
N ALA A 12 2.60 18.28 5.55
CA ALA A 12 3.24 19.39 4.87
C ALA A 12 4.68 19.63 5.36
N GLU A 13 4.91 19.55 6.68
CA GLU A 13 6.25 19.70 7.26
C GLU A 13 7.25 18.65 6.76
N ARG A 14 6.79 17.45 6.46
CA ARG A 14 7.64 16.35 5.99
C ARG A 14 7.76 16.29 4.48
N LEU A 15 6.67 16.53 3.75
CA LEU A 15 6.62 16.42 2.29
C LEU A 15 7.16 17.67 1.59
N MET A 16 6.80 18.86 2.10
CA MET A 16 7.13 20.14 1.48
C MET A 16 8.49 20.65 1.98
N THR A 17 9.54 19.90 1.65
CA THR A 17 10.93 20.34 1.92
C THR A 17 11.25 21.62 1.13
N SER A 18 12.30 22.34 1.54
CA SER A 18 12.74 23.58 0.84
C SER A 18 13.00 23.32 -0.64
N GLU A 19 13.48 22.14 -1.01
CA GLU A 19 13.70 21.75 -2.41
C GLU A 19 12.37 21.58 -3.16
N ILE A 20 11.39 20.90 -2.57
CA ILE A 20 10.05 20.71 -3.16
C ILE A 20 9.34 22.06 -3.28
N GLU A 21 9.41 22.92 -2.26
CA GLU A 21 8.83 24.26 -2.32
C GLU A 21 9.45 25.12 -3.42
N ARG A 22 10.77 25.10 -3.56
CA ARG A 22 11.48 25.80 -4.62
C ARG A 22 11.01 25.33 -6.01
N ARG A 23 10.99 24.02 -6.25
CA ARG A 23 10.55 23.43 -7.52
C ARG A 23 9.08 23.73 -7.80
N LEU A 24 8.22 23.67 -6.78
CA LEU A 24 6.82 24.03 -6.92
C LEU A 24 6.65 25.50 -7.35
N ALA A 25 7.42 26.43 -6.73
CA ALA A 25 7.38 27.84 -7.06
C ALA A 25 7.89 28.15 -8.50
N GLU A 26 8.76 27.29 -9.07
CA GLU A 26 9.23 27.43 -10.46
C GLU A 26 8.14 27.09 -11.49
N ILE A 27 7.19 26.22 -11.13
CA ILE A 27 6.17 25.71 -12.06
C ILE A 27 4.76 26.22 -11.76
N ALA A 28 4.53 26.85 -10.61
CA ALA A 28 3.22 27.31 -10.16
C ALA A 28 3.27 28.66 -9.42
N ASP A 29 2.17 29.40 -9.51
CA ASP A 29 1.88 30.54 -8.65
C ASP A 29 1.21 30.02 -7.37
N VAL A 30 2.01 29.79 -6.34
CA VAL A 30 1.59 29.15 -5.07
C VAL A 30 0.83 30.17 -4.21
N GLN A 31 -0.47 29.97 -4.04
CA GLN A 31 -1.36 30.86 -3.31
C GLN A 31 -1.29 30.70 -1.77
N GLY A 32 -0.65 29.63 -1.30
CA GLY A 32 -0.48 29.31 0.11
C GLY A 32 -0.63 27.84 0.43
N ARG A 33 -0.68 27.55 1.73
CA ARG A 33 -0.82 26.18 2.27
C ARG A 33 -1.93 26.17 3.32
N VAL A 34 -2.82 25.17 3.21
CA VAL A 34 -3.98 25.04 4.09
C VAL A 34 -4.15 23.59 4.57
N ALA A 35 -4.67 23.41 5.79
CA ALA A 35 -5.10 22.11 6.30
C ALA A 35 -6.63 21.92 6.19
N GLY A 36 -7.35 22.96 5.75
CA GLY A 36 -8.80 22.94 5.56
C GLY A 36 -9.25 24.07 4.65
N PHE A 37 -10.48 24.01 4.14
CA PHE A 37 -11.01 24.98 3.18
C PHE A 37 -11.88 26.08 3.83
N ALA A 38 -12.23 25.95 5.12
CA ALA A 38 -13.07 26.92 5.82
C ALA A 38 -12.40 28.29 5.87
N GLY A 39 -13.07 29.33 5.35
CA GLY A 39 -12.57 30.71 5.33
C GLY A 39 -11.47 30.99 4.31
N VAL A 40 -11.14 30.05 3.45
CA VAL A 40 -10.11 30.20 2.40
C VAL A 40 -10.75 30.70 1.10
N ASP A 41 -10.19 31.76 0.52
CA ASP A 41 -10.60 32.21 -0.82
C ASP A 41 -10.01 31.29 -1.89
N LEU A 42 -10.87 30.50 -2.51
CA LEU A 42 -10.54 29.58 -3.59
C LEU A 42 -10.88 30.14 -4.98
N SER A 43 -11.38 31.37 -5.08
CA SER A 43 -11.94 31.94 -6.31
C SER A 43 -10.96 31.95 -7.48
N GLN A 44 -9.66 32.02 -7.20
CA GLN A 44 -8.61 32.05 -8.22
C GLN A 44 -7.86 30.73 -8.37
N THR A 45 -8.09 29.74 -7.51
CA THR A 45 -7.38 28.46 -7.51
C THR A 45 -7.72 27.64 -8.76
N GLU A 46 -6.71 27.28 -9.53
CA GLU A 46 -6.82 26.45 -10.74
C GLU A 46 -6.45 25.00 -10.46
N VAL A 47 -5.50 24.78 -9.54
CA VAL A 47 -5.02 23.44 -9.16
C VAL A 47 -4.97 23.33 -7.64
N LEU A 48 -5.44 22.21 -7.10
CA LEU A 48 -5.13 21.78 -5.73
C LEU A 48 -3.95 20.81 -5.78
N PHE A 49 -2.85 21.15 -5.11
CA PHE A 49 -1.75 20.24 -4.84
C PHE A 49 -1.99 19.62 -3.47
N THR A 50 -2.35 18.35 -3.43
CA THR A 50 -2.88 17.69 -2.23
C THR A 50 -1.98 16.56 -1.74
N SER A 51 -2.11 16.17 -0.46
CA SER A 51 -1.55 14.95 0.10
C SER A 51 -2.45 14.45 1.23
N TRP A 52 -1.95 13.55 2.08
CA TRP A 52 -2.71 13.01 3.21
C TRP A 52 -3.28 14.12 4.11
N GLY A 53 -4.51 13.91 4.56
CA GLY A 53 -5.24 14.87 5.39
C GLY A 53 -5.81 16.06 4.63
N CYS A 54 -5.79 16.06 3.29
CA CYS A 54 -6.61 16.98 2.52
C CYS A 54 -8.09 16.71 2.80
N PRO A 55 -8.88 17.72 3.21
CA PRO A 55 -10.31 17.54 3.44
C PRO A 55 -11.06 17.21 2.15
N PRO A 56 -12.27 16.61 2.25
CA PRO A 56 -13.10 16.34 1.10
C PRO A 56 -13.40 17.60 0.26
N VAL A 57 -13.15 17.52 -1.05
CA VAL A 57 -13.48 18.56 -2.02
C VAL A 57 -14.95 18.40 -2.40
N THR A 58 -15.82 18.93 -1.55
CA THR A 58 -17.28 18.83 -1.69
C THR A 58 -17.84 19.77 -2.75
N ALA A 59 -19.13 19.62 -3.07
CA ALA A 59 -19.82 20.54 -3.97
C ALA A 59 -19.78 22.01 -3.46
N GLU A 60 -19.82 22.20 -2.12
CA GLU A 60 -19.71 23.53 -1.50
C GLU A 60 -18.30 24.13 -1.70
N VAL A 61 -17.24 23.32 -1.49
CA VAL A 61 -15.85 23.75 -1.77
C VAL A 61 -15.70 24.11 -3.25
N LEU A 62 -16.25 23.29 -4.13
CA LEU A 62 -16.22 23.54 -5.57
C LEU A 62 -17.00 24.81 -5.99
N ALA A 63 -18.10 25.13 -5.32
CA ALA A 63 -18.85 26.37 -5.57
C ALA A 63 -17.98 27.62 -5.27
N GLY A 64 -17.13 27.56 -4.24
CA GLY A 64 -16.15 28.61 -3.91
C GLY A 64 -14.91 28.61 -4.81
N ALA A 65 -14.69 27.55 -5.59
CA ALA A 65 -13.52 27.36 -6.46
C ALA A 65 -13.91 27.30 -7.96
N PRO A 66 -14.46 28.38 -8.57
CA PRO A 66 -15.01 28.35 -9.93
C PRO A 66 -13.95 28.05 -11.01
N ARG A 67 -12.69 28.30 -10.73
CA ARG A 67 -11.55 28.10 -11.66
C ARG A 67 -10.83 26.76 -11.49
N LEU A 68 -11.18 25.96 -10.46
CA LEU A 68 -10.53 24.67 -10.20
C LEU A 68 -10.78 23.70 -11.36
N LYS A 69 -9.68 23.18 -11.90
CA LYS A 69 -9.68 22.24 -13.04
C LYS A 69 -8.91 20.96 -12.77
N ALA A 70 -8.00 20.97 -11.80
CA ALA A 70 -7.18 19.80 -11.52
C ALA A 70 -6.89 19.62 -10.04
N ILE A 71 -6.70 18.36 -9.64
CA ILE A 71 -6.19 17.94 -8.35
C ILE A 71 -4.97 17.05 -8.61
N VAL A 72 -3.82 17.45 -8.10
CA VAL A 72 -2.56 16.70 -8.17
C VAL A 72 -2.25 16.19 -6.77
N HIS A 73 -2.33 14.86 -6.57
CA HIS A 73 -2.23 14.26 -5.26
C HIS A 73 -0.85 13.61 -5.03
N ALA A 74 -0.05 14.20 -4.16
CA ALA A 74 1.27 13.71 -3.76
C ALA A 74 1.18 12.60 -2.69
N ALA A 75 0.27 11.63 -2.90
CA ALA A 75 0.12 10.43 -2.09
C ALA A 75 -0.60 9.33 -2.89
N GLY A 76 -0.91 8.20 -2.25
CA GLY A 76 -1.50 7.04 -2.92
C GLY A 76 -2.96 7.21 -3.29
N SER A 77 -3.86 7.06 -2.33
CA SER A 77 -5.31 7.02 -2.58
C SER A 77 -5.95 8.40 -2.54
N VAL A 78 -6.78 8.70 -3.53
CA VAL A 78 -7.58 9.94 -3.59
C VAL A 78 -9.00 9.76 -3.01
N LYS A 79 -9.38 8.55 -2.59
CA LYS A 79 -10.74 8.20 -2.13
C LYS A 79 -11.22 9.05 -0.94
N GLY A 80 -10.30 9.55 -0.11
CA GLY A 80 -10.64 10.31 1.08
C GLY A 80 -11.02 11.77 0.81
N HIS A 81 -10.63 12.34 -0.33
CA HIS A 81 -10.84 13.77 -0.58
C HIS A 81 -11.43 14.12 -1.95
N VAL A 82 -11.26 13.28 -2.98
CA VAL A 82 -11.89 13.48 -4.28
C VAL A 82 -13.29 12.91 -4.23
N THR A 83 -14.28 13.80 -4.23
CA THR A 83 -15.70 13.44 -4.13
C THR A 83 -16.33 13.23 -5.50
N GLN A 84 -17.55 12.68 -5.53
CA GLN A 84 -18.33 12.53 -6.75
C GLN A 84 -18.53 13.87 -7.48
N ALA A 85 -18.69 14.98 -6.75
CA ALA A 85 -18.84 16.31 -7.32
C ALA A 85 -17.61 16.78 -8.14
N CYS A 86 -16.40 16.30 -7.79
CA CYS A 86 -15.20 16.57 -8.59
C CYS A 86 -15.30 15.92 -9.96
N TRP A 87 -15.76 14.67 -10.02
CA TRP A 87 -15.91 13.93 -11.26
C TRP A 87 -17.02 14.51 -12.15
N GLU A 88 -18.16 14.85 -11.56
CA GLU A 88 -19.29 15.49 -12.27
C GLU A 88 -18.91 16.83 -12.86
N ARG A 89 -18.00 17.57 -12.22
CA ARG A 89 -17.47 18.84 -12.71
C ARG A 89 -16.33 18.68 -13.74
N GLY A 90 -15.88 17.45 -13.99
CA GLY A 90 -14.79 17.17 -14.93
C GLY A 90 -13.41 17.60 -14.43
N ILE A 91 -13.19 17.61 -13.11
CA ILE A 91 -11.88 17.90 -12.52
C ILE A 91 -10.92 16.76 -12.89
N ALA A 92 -9.79 17.12 -13.52
CA ALA A 92 -8.72 16.17 -13.80
C ALA A 92 -7.98 15.82 -12.50
N VAL A 93 -7.74 14.54 -12.27
CA VAL A 93 -7.10 14.05 -11.02
C VAL A 93 -5.90 13.21 -11.37
N SER A 94 -4.78 13.45 -10.70
CA SER A 94 -3.62 12.53 -10.69
C SER A 94 -3.26 12.11 -9.27
N SER A 95 -2.55 10.99 -9.14
CA SER A 95 -2.06 10.52 -7.85
C SER A 95 -0.65 9.95 -7.94
N ALA A 96 0.10 10.03 -6.83
CA ALA A 96 1.41 9.43 -6.70
C ALA A 96 1.36 7.95 -6.25
N ALA A 97 0.25 7.27 -6.52
CA ALA A 97 0.07 5.87 -6.13
C ALA A 97 1.15 4.93 -6.70
N SER A 98 1.71 5.25 -7.88
CA SER A 98 2.82 4.47 -8.45
C SER A 98 4.11 4.65 -7.66
N ALA A 99 4.41 5.87 -7.21
CA ALA A 99 5.57 6.15 -6.36
C ALA A 99 5.43 5.51 -4.99
N ASN A 100 4.22 5.52 -4.41
CA ASN A 100 3.94 4.89 -3.12
C ASN A 100 3.92 3.35 -3.19
N ALA A 101 3.75 2.75 -4.36
CA ALA A 101 3.76 1.30 -4.53
C ALA A 101 5.18 0.70 -4.39
N GLU A 102 6.23 1.46 -4.71
CA GLU A 102 7.61 0.98 -4.65
C GLU A 102 8.01 0.55 -3.23
N PRO A 103 7.92 1.40 -2.18
CA PRO A 103 8.32 0.98 -0.83
C PRO A 103 7.44 -0.15 -0.29
N VAL A 104 6.14 -0.22 -0.64
CA VAL A 104 5.29 -1.35 -0.25
C VAL A 104 5.79 -2.66 -0.85
N ALA A 105 6.21 -2.64 -2.12
CA ALA A 105 6.75 -3.82 -2.77
C ALA A 105 8.13 -4.21 -2.20
N GLU A 106 8.99 -3.23 -1.89
CA GLU A 106 10.29 -3.44 -1.24
C GLU A 106 10.13 -4.02 0.17
N PHE A 107 9.21 -3.47 0.98
CA PHE A 107 8.86 -4.03 2.30
C PHE A 107 8.34 -5.47 2.19
N THR A 108 7.44 -5.72 1.23
CA THR A 108 6.88 -7.05 1.01
C THR A 108 7.96 -8.05 0.59
N LEU A 109 8.88 -7.68 -0.29
CA LEU A 109 10.03 -8.51 -0.66
C LEU A 109 10.85 -8.89 0.57
N ALA A 110 11.21 -7.90 1.40
CA ALA A 110 11.95 -8.15 2.64
C ALA A 110 11.20 -9.10 3.56
N ALA A 111 9.88 -8.91 3.73
CA ALA A 111 9.03 -9.77 4.53
C ALA A 111 8.99 -11.22 4.00
N ILE A 112 8.90 -11.43 2.68
CA ILE A 112 8.93 -12.75 2.05
C ILE A 112 10.27 -13.46 2.34
N LEU A 113 11.39 -12.78 2.10
CA LEU A 113 12.71 -13.36 2.30
C LEU A 113 12.99 -13.69 3.77
N PHE A 114 12.56 -12.83 4.69
CA PHE A 114 12.69 -13.03 6.13
C PHE A 114 11.78 -14.16 6.62
N ALA A 115 10.55 -14.25 6.11
CA ALA A 115 9.61 -15.32 6.44
C ALA A 115 10.17 -16.69 6.06
N ASN A 116 10.65 -16.84 4.83
CA ASN A 116 11.25 -18.09 4.35
C ASN A 116 12.52 -18.49 5.14
N LYS A 117 13.31 -17.52 5.58
CA LYS A 117 14.52 -17.74 6.39
C LYS A 117 14.24 -17.85 7.89
N ARG A 118 12.99 -17.71 8.34
CA ARG A 118 12.62 -17.72 9.77
C ARG A 118 13.42 -16.73 10.61
N VAL A 119 13.77 -15.60 10.04
CA VAL A 119 14.71 -14.64 10.67
C VAL A 119 14.21 -14.20 12.04
N LEU A 120 12.93 -13.87 12.19
CA LEU A 120 12.37 -13.41 13.46
C LEU A 120 12.39 -14.49 14.54
N ASP A 121 11.98 -15.71 14.17
CA ASP A 121 12.00 -16.85 15.09
C ASP A 121 13.41 -17.18 15.56
N ILE A 122 14.33 -17.29 14.60
CA ILE A 122 15.73 -17.63 14.88
C ILE A 122 16.40 -16.55 15.75
N ALA A 123 16.15 -15.26 15.42
CA ALA A 123 16.69 -14.15 16.21
C ALA A 123 16.15 -14.14 17.64
N ARG A 124 14.87 -14.46 17.83
CA ARG A 124 14.25 -14.59 19.16
C ARG A 124 14.84 -15.75 19.94
N LEU A 125 14.85 -16.95 19.36
CA LEU A 125 15.37 -18.15 20.00
C LEU A 125 16.84 -18.01 20.37
N TYR A 126 17.63 -17.38 19.50
CA TYR A 126 19.05 -17.11 19.77
C TYR A 126 19.24 -16.20 21.00
N ARG A 127 18.38 -15.18 21.15
CA ARG A 127 18.42 -14.30 22.34
C ARG A 127 17.99 -15.03 23.63
N GLU A 128 16.99 -15.91 23.54
CA GLU A 128 16.44 -16.61 24.69
C GLU A 128 17.35 -17.73 25.19
N GLN A 129 17.96 -18.49 24.30
CA GLN A 129 18.67 -19.72 24.64
C GLN A 129 20.20 -19.56 24.58
N GLY A 130 20.69 -18.63 23.73
CA GLY A 130 22.12 -18.48 23.46
C GLY A 130 22.73 -19.72 22.80
N GLY A 131 23.96 -19.58 22.29
CA GLY A 131 24.72 -20.70 21.75
C GLY A 131 24.20 -21.28 20.43
N PRO A 132 24.88 -22.29 19.90
CA PRO A 132 24.53 -22.96 18.66
C PRO A 132 23.29 -23.86 18.88
N LEU A 133 22.35 -23.78 17.92
CA LEU A 133 21.19 -24.67 17.84
C LEU A 133 21.18 -25.36 16.47
N ASP A 134 20.60 -26.55 16.42
CA ASP A 134 20.33 -27.23 15.16
C ASP A 134 19.09 -26.58 14.48
N TRP A 135 19.34 -25.58 13.64
CA TRP A 135 18.31 -24.81 12.96
C TRP A 135 17.57 -25.64 11.91
N ASP A 136 18.26 -26.59 11.26
CA ASP A 136 17.64 -27.47 10.26
C ASP A 136 16.65 -28.44 10.90
N ALA A 137 16.98 -29.01 12.07
CA ALA A 137 16.06 -29.82 12.85
C ALA A 137 14.89 -29.01 13.40
N ARG A 138 15.13 -27.73 13.79
CA ARG A 138 14.11 -26.87 14.37
C ARG A 138 13.12 -26.32 13.33
N PHE A 139 13.60 -26.01 12.13
CA PHE A 139 12.83 -25.44 11.02
C PHE A 139 13.09 -26.20 9.72
N PRO A 140 12.58 -27.42 9.56
CA PRO A 140 12.85 -28.23 8.37
C PRO A 140 12.47 -27.49 7.09
N GLY A 141 13.39 -27.46 6.13
CA GLY A 141 13.14 -26.87 4.82
C GLY A 141 13.05 -25.32 4.82
N PHE A 142 13.53 -24.62 5.85
CA PHE A 142 13.63 -23.15 5.80
C PHE A 142 14.65 -22.67 4.76
N GLY A 143 14.51 -21.43 4.31
CA GLY A 143 15.37 -20.84 3.28
C GLY A 143 14.60 -20.43 2.03
N ASN A 144 15.25 -19.68 1.13
CA ASN A 144 14.59 -19.11 -0.05
C ASN A 144 14.65 -20.00 -1.31
N TYR A 145 15.35 -21.11 -1.27
CA TYR A 145 15.53 -21.97 -2.44
C TYR A 145 14.29 -22.83 -2.70
N ARG A 146 13.68 -22.66 -3.89
CA ARG A 146 12.49 -23.41 -4.38
C ARG A 146 11.27 -23.32 -3.45
N ARG A 147 11.14 -22.23 -2.69
CA ARG A 147 9.92 -21.96 -1.92
C ARG A 147 8.84 -21.38 -2.80
N VAL A 148 7.60 -21.71 -2.51
CA VAL A 148 6.44 -21.26 -3.27
C VAL A 148 5.89 -19.98 -2.63
N VAL A 149 5.81 -18.90 -3.43
CA VAL A 149 5.26 -17.60 -3.02
C VAL A 149 3.98 -17.33 -3.80
N GLY A 150 2.86 -17.29 -3.12
CA GLY A 150 1.55 -16.96 -3.69
C GLY A 150 1.26 -15.46 -3.60
N ILE A 151 1.03 -14.83 -4.73
CA ILE A 151 0.65 -13.42 -4.85
C ILE A 151 -0.85 -13.34 -5.13
N VAL A 152 -1.61 -12.80 -4.17
CA VAL A 152 -3.06 -12.64 -4.27
C VAL A 152 -3.39 -11.23 -4.72
N GLY A 153 -3.75 -11.07 -5.98
CA GLY A 153 -3.99 -9.79 -6.65
C GLY A 153 -2.79 -9.29 -7.45
N ALA A 154 -2.96 -9.18 -8.77
CA ALA A 154 -2.00 -8.61 -9.71
C ALA A 154 -2.20 -7.08 -9.85
N SER A 155 -2.38 -6.39 -8.72
CA SER A 155 -2.41 -4.93 -8.63
C SER A 155 -1.04 -4.35 -8.97
N ARG A 156 -0.91 -3.02 -8.99
CA ARG A 156 0.38 -2.35 -9.20
C ARG A 156 1.46 -2.90 -8.25
N ILE A 157 1.12 -3.05 -6.97
CA ILE A 157 2.04 -3.58 -5.95
C ILE A 157 2.33 -5.06 -6.20
N GLY A 158 1.29 -5.90 -6.42
CA GLY A 158 1.48 -7.33 -6.67
C GLY A 158 2.37 -7.61 -7.88
N ARG A 159 2.20 -6.86 -8.98
CA ARG A 159 3.08 -6.93 -10.16
C ARG A 159 4.51 -6.54 -9.83
N ARG A 160 4.70 -5.48 -9.06
CA ARG A 160 6.03 -5.04 -8.67
C ARG A 160 6.73 -6.05 -7.75
N VAL A 161 6.00 -6.68 -6.85
CA VAL A 161 6.53 -7.79 -6.02
C VAL A 161 6.95 -8.97 -6.91
N ILE A 162 6.14 -9.36 -7.89
CA ILE A 162 6.50 -10.42 -8.85
C ILE A 162 7.80 -10.07 -9.59
N GLU A 163 7.94 -8.82 -10.05
CA GLU A 163 9.19 -8.37 -10.71
C GLU A 163 10.40 -8.44 -9.77
N LEU A 164 10.25 -7.99 -8.53
CA LEU A 164 11.31 -8.01 -7.53
C LEU A 164 11.71 -9.43 -7.10
N LEU A 165 10.82 -10.40 -7.23
CA LEU A 165 11.10 -11.81 -6.93
C LEU A 165 11.85 -12.54 -8.05
N ARG A 166 11.89 -12.02 -9.28
CA ARG A 166 12.54 -12.68 -10.43
C ARG A 166 14.00 -13.11 -10.24
N PRO A 167 14.86 -12.32 -9.53
CA PRO A 167 16.24 -12.71 -9.30
C PRO A 167 16.46 -13.88 -8.34
N PHE A 168 15.39 -14.32 -7.65
CA PHE A 168 15.48 -15.35 -6.63
C PHE A 168 15.02 -16.71 -7.17
N ASP A 169 15.61 -17.80 -6.69
CA ASP A 169 15.19 -19.16 -7.01
C ASP A 169 13.90 -19.55 -6.25
N LEU A 170 12.84 -18.78 -6.47
CA LEU A 170 11.50 -18.96 -5.89
C LEU A 170 10.52 -19.39 -6.98
N GLU A 171 9.56 -20.23 -6.61
CA GLU A 171 8.38 -20.48 -7.44
C GLU A 171 7.30 -19.46 -7.08
N VAL A 172 6.84 -18.69 -8.07
CA VAL A 172 5.84 -17.64 -7.83
C VAL A 172 4.53 -18.03 -8.50
N LEU A 173 3.46 -18.07 -7.71
CA LEU A 173 2.09 -18.25 -8.17
C LEU A 173 1.33 -16.93 -8.07
N VAL A 174 0.43 -16.64 -9.00
CA VAL A 174 -0.45 -15.48 -8.93
C VAL A 174 -1.91 -15.89 -9.05
N SER A 175 -2.77 -15.27 -8.25
CA SER A 175 -4.22 -15.40 -8.38
C SER A 175 -4.87 -14.03 -8.48
N ASP A 176 -5.43 -13.74 -9.67
CA ASP A 176 -6.21 -12.53 -9.93
C ASP A 176 -7.24 -12.83 -11.03
N PRO A 177 -8.55 -12.70 -10.76
CA PRO A 177 -9.60 -13.01 -11.75
C PRO A 177 -9.62 -12.05 -12.94
N TYR A 178 -8.98 -10.88 -12.82
CA TYR A 178 -8.94 -9.85 -13.86
C TYR A 178 -7.63 -9.82 -14.65
N LEU A 179 -6.64 -10.62 -14.27
CA LEU A 179 -5.37 -10.72 -15.00
C LEU A 179 -5.59 -11.33 -16.37
N ARG A 180 -5.15 -10.65 -17.42
CA ARG A 180 -5.27 -11.10 -18.83
C ARG A 180 -3.92 -11.21 -19.52
N GLU A 181 -2.90 -10.61 -18.97
CA GLU A 181 -1.54 -10.62 -19.50
C GLU A 181 -0.69 -11.67 -18.80
N ASP A 182 0.29 -12.20 -19.53
CA ASP A 182 1.28 -13.11 -18.97
C ASP A 182 2.34 -12.31 -18.19
N LEU A 183 2.44 -12.58 -16.89
CA LEU A 183 3.46 -11.99 -16.03
C LEU A 183 4.72 -12.84 -15.92
N GLY A 184 4.81 -13.94 -16.68
CA GLY A 184 5.92 -14.89 -16.61
C GLY A 184 5.91 -15.75 -15.34
N VAL A 185 4.76 -15.87 -14.67
CA VAL A 185 4.54 -16.70 -13.47
C VAL A 185 3.22 -17.48 -13.63
N ALA A 186 3.08 -18.62 -12.95
CA ALA A 186 1.89 -19.44 -13.07
C ALA A 186 0.66 -18.74 -12.45
N GLN A 187 -0.39 -18.55 -13.26
CA GLN A 187 -1.69 -18.08 -12.78
C GLN A 187 -2.55 -19.28 -12.38
N VAL A 188 -3.03 -19.29 -11.14
CA VAL A 188 -3.83 -20.37 -10.57
C VAL A 188 -5.06 -19.84 -9.83
N GLY A 189 -5.99 -20.72 -9.47
CA GLY A 189 -7.12 -20.38 -8.61
C GLY A 189 -6.67 -20.01 -7.18
N LEU A 190 -7.43 -19.15 -6.49
CA LEU A 190 -7.06 -18.70 -5.14
C LEU A 190 -6.97 -19.87 -4.14
N ASP A 191 -7.87 -20.82 -4.20
CA ASP A 191 -7.87 -21.99 -3.31
C ASP A 191 -6.65 -22.89 -3.55
N GLU A 192 -6.23 -23.04 -4.80
CA GLU A 192 -5.00 -23.73 -5.19
C GLU A 192 -3.76 -22.98 -4.70
N LEU A 193 -3.72 -21.66 -4.92
CA LEU A 193 -2.60 -20.82 -4.48
C LEU A 193 -2.36 -20.97 -2.97
N VAL A 194 -3.41 -20.82 -2.13
CA VAL A 194 -3.24 -20.88 -0.67
C VAL A 194 -2.83 -22.25 -0.18
N ALA A 195 -3.27 -23.34 -0.84
CA ALA A 195 -2.93 -24.69 -0.46
C ALA A 195 -1.48 -25.09 -0.82
N HIS A 196 -0.88 -24.43 -1.82
CA HIS A 196 0.45 -24.81 -2.31
C HIS A 196 1.57 -23.84 -1.89
N SER A 197 1.23 -22.64 -1.37
CA SER A 197 2.22 -21.62 -1.04
C SER A 197 2.83 -21.79 0.34
N ASP A 198 4.12 -21.53 0.45
CA ASP A 198 4.84 -21.37 1.72
C ASP A 198 4.66 -19.95 2.29
N VAL A 199 4.49 -18.97 1.41
CA VAL A 199 4.15 -17.60 1.74
C VAL A 199 2.99 -17.14 0.87
N VAL A 200 1.96 -16.56 1.47
CA VAL A 200 0.83 -15.94 0.77
C VAL A 200 0.85 -14.44 1.06
N SER A 201 1.06 -13.64 0.02
CA SER A 201 1.10 -12.17 0.11
C SER A 201 -0.11 -11.55 -0.58
N VAL A 202 -0.83 -10.67 0.14
CA VAL A 202 -2.10 -10.11 -0.32
C VAL A 202 -1.90 -8.70 -0.88
N HIS A 203 -2.37 -8.48 -2.12
CA HIS A 203 -2.28 -7.22 -2.87
C HIS A 203 -3.57 -6.86 -3.61
N ALA A 204 -4.68 -7.50 -3.25
CA ALA A 204 -5.99 -7.18 -3.81
C ALA A 204 -6.52 -5.82 -3.28
N PRO A 205 -7.40 -5.13 -4.01
CA PRO A 205 -8.08 -3.94 -3.50
C PRO A 205 -9.12 -4.34 -2.42
N ASP A 206 -9.41 -3.40 -1.52
CA ASP A 206 -10.49 -3.55 -0.54
C ASP A 206 -11.83 -3.21 -1.20
N LEU A 207 -12.62 -4.24 -1.45
CA LEU A 207 -13.94 -4.21 -2.07
C LEU A 207 -14.90 -5.11 -1.29
N PRO A 208 -16.22 -4.94 -1.41
CA PRO A 208 -17.18 -5.86 -0.78
C PRO A 208 -16.92 -7.33 -1.12
N GLU A 209 -16.58 -7.63 -2.37
CA GLU A 209 -16.30 -8.98 -2.86
C GLU A 209 -14.95 -9.55 -2.44
N THR A 210 -14.01 -8.71 -2.01
CA THR A 210 -12.68 -9.13 -1.53
C THR A 210 -12.59 -9.18 0.00
N ARG A 211 -13.66 -8.80 0.71
CA ARG A 211 -13.69 -8.91 2.17
C ARG A 211 -13.47 -10.34 2.60
N HIS A 212 -12.54 -10.56 3.54
CA HIS A 212 -12.10 -11.87 3.99
C HIS A 212 -11.73 -12.82 2.82
N LEU A 213 -11.02 -12.26 1.83
CA LEU A 213 -10.50 -13.02 0.71
C LEU A 213 -9.66 -14.21 1.21
N LEU A 214 -8.84 -14.01 2.26
CA LEU A 214 -8.29 -15.07 3.09
C LEU A 214 -9.23 -15.35 4.26
N SER A 215 -10.28 -16.10 3.97
CA SER A 215 -11.29 -16.54 4.95
C SER A 215 -10.74 -17.63 5.88
N ARG A 216 -11.44 -17.91 7.00
CA ARG A 216 -11.15 -19.04 7.91
C ARG A 216 -10.91 -20.34 7.15
N ARG A 217 -11.75 -20.67 6.16
CA ARG A 217 -11.59 -21.88 5.34
C ARG A 217 -10.27 -21.90 4.57
N ARG A 218 -9.89 -20.77 3.97
CA ARG A 218 -8.63 -20.67 3.20
C ARG A 218 -7.41 -20.68 4.11
N LEU A 219 -7.48 -20.01 5.24
CA LEU A 219 -6.41 -20.05 6.26
C LEU A 219 -6.20 -21.49 6.77
N ALA A 220 -7.28 -22.22 7.03
CA ALA A 220 -7.21 -23.62 7.43
C ALA A 220 -6.66 -24.56 6.34
N ALA A 221 -6.78 -24.19 5.06
CA ALA A 221 -6.24 -24.96 3.92
C ALA A 221 -4.76 -24.67 3.64
N MET A 222 -4.17 -23.65 4.25
CA MET A 222 -2.74 -23.36 4.10
C MET A 222 -1.89 -24.43 4.75
N ARG A 223 -0.67 -24.61 4.22
CA ARG A 223 0.32 -25.55 4.81
C ARG A 223 0.72 -25.13 6.21
N ASP A 224 0.99 -26.10 7.07
CA ASP A 224 1.60 -25.84 8.37
C ASP A 224 2.94 -25.13 8.19
N GLY A 225 3.18 -24.10 8.99
CA GLY A 225 4.36 -23.26 8.85
C GLY A 225 4.30 -22.22 7.73
N ALA A 226 3.21 -22.11 6.96
CA ALA A 226 3.09 -21.07 5.98
C ALA A 226 2.93 -19.67 6.61
N THR A 227 3.32 -18.64 5.87
CA THR A 227 3.25 -17.24 6.32
C THR A 227 2.21 -16.46 5.52
N VAL A 228 1.34 -15.73 6.20
CA VAL A 228 0.46 -14.71 5.59
C VAL A 228 1.13 -13.35 5.68
N ILE A 229 1.24 -12.63 4.57
CA ILE A 229 1.73 -11.24 4.51
C ILE A 229 0.59 -10.36 4.04
N ASN A 230 0.22 -9.36 4.85
CA ASN A 230 -0.79 -8.37 4.47
C ASN A 230 -0.24 -6.95 4.60
N THR A 231 0.21 -6.41 3.48
CA THR A 231 0.61 -5.00 3.29
C THR A 231 -0.41 -4.22 2.48
N ALA A 232 -1.63 -4.79 2.30
CA ALA A 232 -2.69 -4.18 1.50
C ALA A 232 -3.78 -3.52 2.36
N ARG A 233 -4.74 -4.28 2.90
CA ARG A 233 -5.81 -3.79 3.77
C ARG A 233 -6.25 -4.89 4.73
N ALA A 234 -6.60 -4.52 5.96
CA ALA A 234 -7.04 -5.44 7.00
C ALA A 234 -8.24 -6.30 6.57
N ALA A 235 -9.22 -5.67 5.94
CA ALA A 235 -10.47 -6.31 5.53
C ALA A 235 -10.30 -7.52 4.59
N LEU A 236 -9.14 -7.68 3.94
CA LEU A 236 -8.87 -8.80 3.03
C LEU A 236 -8.61 -10.13 3.74
N VAL A 237 -8.30 -10.10 5.03
CA VAL A 237 -8.00 -11.28 5.84
C VAL A 237 -8.99 -11.36 6.98
N ASP A 238 -9.52 -12.54 7.24
CA ASP A 238 -10.25 -12.84 8.48
C ASP A 238 -9.25 -12.80 9.65
N GLN A 239 -9.08 -11.61 10.26
CA GLN A 239 -8.05 -11.38 11.28
C GLN A 239 -8.26 -12.25 12.51
N GLU A 240 -9.50 -12.50 12.91
CA GLU A 240 -9.80 -13.38 14.05
C GLU A 240 -9.35 -14.81 13.75
N ALA A 241 -9.69 -15.33 12.57
CA ALA A 241 -9.26 -16.65 12.15
C ALA A 241 -7.74 -16.76 12.02
N LEU A 242 -7.09 -15.75 11.43
CA LEU A 242 -5.62 -15.71 11.33
C LEU A 242 -4.97 -15.69 12.71
N THR A 243 -5.48 -14.86 13.63
CA THR A 243 -4.97 -14.80 15.01
C THR A 243 -5.04 -16.16 15.70
N ALA A 244 -6.13 -16.91 15.53
CA ALA A 244 -6.27 -18.26 16.07
C ALA A 244 -5.24 -19.24 15.48
N GLU A 245 -4.98 -19.17 14.17
CA GLU A 245 -3.98 -20.01 13.49
C GLU A 245 -2.55 -19.66 13.90
N VAL A 246 -2.26 -18.38 14.12
CA VAL A 246 -0.97 -17.91 14.60
C VAL A 246 -0.78 -18.29 16.06
N ALA A 247 -1.81 -18.12 16.92
CA ALA A 247 -1.75 -18.51 18.33
C ALA A 247 -1.57 -20.00 18.53
N SER A 248 -2.10 -20.84 17.64
CA SER A 248 -1.86 -22.30 17.65
C SER A 248 -0.43 -22.68 17.24
N GLY A 249 0.35 -21.74 16.69
CA GLY A 249 1.68 -21.99 16.13
C GLY A 249 1.67 -22.60 14.73
N ARG A 250 0.49 -22.78 14.11
CA ARG A 250 0.37 -23.41 12.79
C ARG A 250 0.79 -22.49 11.66
N LEU A 251 0.35 -21.21 11.68
CA LEU A 251 0.72 -20.21 10.69
C LEU A 251 1.60 -19.11 11.26
N TYR A 252 2.22 -18.36 10.39
CA TYR A 252 2.98 -17.14 10.66
C TYR A 252 2.29 -15.96 10.01
N ALA A 253 2.50 -14.76 10.54
CA ALA A 253 1.92 -13.55 10.00
C ALA A 253 2.90 -12.37 9.95
N VAL A 254 2.83 -11.58 8.88
CA VAL A 254 3.41 -10.23 8.76
C VAL A 254 2.28 -9.29 8.38
N LEU A 255 1.87 -8.43 9.30
CA LEU A 255 0.70 -7.58 9.15
C LEU A 255 1.10 -6.12 9.28
N ASP A 256 0.99 -5.36 8.20
CA ASP A 256 1.14 -3.90 8.21
C ASP A 256 -0.22 -3.18 8.30
N HIS A 257 -1.30 -3.93 8.08
CA HIS A 257 -2.67 -3.48 8.21
C HIS A 257 -3.47 -4.41 9.11
N THR A 258 -4.10 -3.84 10.13
CA THR A 258 -4.94 -4.56 11.10
C THR A 258 -6.29 -3.87 11.29
N GLU A 259 -7.26 -4.56 11.89
CA GLU A 259 -8.56 -4.00 12.27
C GLU A 259 -8.75 -4.20 13.80
N PRO A 260 -8.76 -3.10 14.60
CA PRO A 260 -8.55 -1.71 14.20
C PRO A 260 -7.14 -1.44 13.63
N GLU A 261 -6.96 -0.33 12.89
CA GLU A 261 -5.68 0.03 12.25
C GLU A 261 -4.52 0.09 13.25
N PHE A 262 -4.78 0.59 14.45
CA PHE A 262 -3.87 0.55 15.59
C PHE A 262 -4.43 -0.44 16.61
N LEU A 263 -3.79 -1.58 16.74
CA LEU A 263 -4.21 -2.60 17.70
C LEU A 263 -4.09 -2.07 19.14
N PRO A 264 -5.06 -2.40 20.01
CA PRO A 264 -4.95 -2.10 21.43
C PRO A 264 -3.74 -2.81 22.05
N ALA A 265 -3.18 -2.24 23.13
CA ALA A 265 -1.94 -2.72 23.74
C ALA A 265 -2.03 -4.17 24.27
N ASP A 266 -3.23 -4.64 24.56
CA ASP A 266 -3.53 -6.01 25.02
C ASP A 266 -3.86 -6.98 23.88
N SER A 267 -3.68 -6.58 22.63
CA SER A 267 -3.90 -7.47 21.49
C SER A 267 -2.94 -8.65 21.53
N PRO A 268 -3.44 -9.89 21.42
CA PRO A 268 -2.57 -11.07 21.42
C PRO A 268 -1.54 -11.06 20.29
N LEU A 269 -1.82 -10.39 19.18
CA LEU A 269 -0.90 -10.30 18.06
C LEU A 269 0.44 -9.60 18.39
N HIS A 270 0.51 -8.80 19.46
CA HIS A 270 1.75 -8.17 19.90
C HIS A 270 2.73 -9.17 20.54
N ASP A 271 2.19 -10.18 21.23
CA ASP A 271 2.97 -11.12 22.02
C ASP A 271 3.24 -12.46 21.30
N LEU A 272 2.56 -12.71 20.18
CA LEU A 272 2.74 -13.97 19.43
C LEU A 272 4.10 -13.98 18.72
N PRO A 273 4.96 -14.96 19.01
CA PRO A 273 6.34 -15.01 18.51
C PRO A 273 6.45 -15.22 16.99
N ASN A 274 5.39 -15.69 16.37
CA ASN A 274 5.25 -15.96 14.94
C ASN A 274 4.40 -14.89 14.23
N ALA A 275 4.19 -13.74 14.88
CA ALA A 275 3.59 -12.55 14.28
C ALA A 275 4.58 -11.38 14.25
N LEU A 276 4.66 -10.68 13.12
CA LEU A 276 5.24 -9.35 13.01
C LEU A 276 4.11 -8.39 12.65
N VAL A 277 3.83 -7.44 13.53
CA VAL A 277 2.83 -6.40 13.29
C VAL A 277 3.53 -5.06 13.22
N THR A 278 3.23 -4.30 12.19
CA THR A 278 3.74 -2.92 12.00
C THR A 278 2.57 -1.95 11.83
N PRO A 279 2.69 -0.70 12.31
CA PRO A 279 1.58 0.25 12.33
C PRO A 279 1.47 1.02 11.01
N HIS A 280 1.15 0.32 9.89
CA HIS A 280 0.93 0.90 8.56
C HIS A 280 2.16 1.69 8.06
N ILE A 281 3.31 1.04 7.99
CA ILE A 281 4.60 1.65 7.61
C ILE A 281 5.17 1.15 6.28
N ALA A 282 4.54 0.18 5.63
CA ALA A 282 5.05 -0.40 4.38
C ALA A 282 5.06 0.62 3.22
N GLY A 283 4.18 1.63 3.25
CA GLY A 283 4.17 2.72 2.29
C GLY A 283 5.27 3.76 2.53
N SER A 284 5.26 4.82 1.72
CA SER A 284 6.31 5.86 1.76
C SER A 284 6.41 6.56 3.11
N LEU A 285 7.59 6.51 3.70
CA LEU A 285 7.98 7.20 4.94
C LEU A 285 9.35 7.87 4.78
N GLY A 286 9.62 8.87 5.60
CA GLY A 286 10.93 9.53 5.65
C GLY A 286 11.38 10.04 4.28
N GLY A 287 12.54 9.61 3.80
CA GLY A 287 13.10 10.02 2.52
C GLY A 287 12.30 9.57 1.28
N GLU A 288 11.44 8.57 1.41
CA GLU A 288 10.61 8.06 0.31
C GLU A 288 9.49 9.01 -0.08
N LEU A 289 9.11 9.93 0.83
CA LEU A 289 8.14 10.99 0.55
C LEU A 289 8.54 11.86 -0.64
N ALA A 290 9.85 12.04 -0.85
CA ALA A 290 10.39 12.81 -1.96
C ALA A 290 9.94 12.21 -3.32
N ARG A 291 9.94 10.88 -3.47
CA ARG A 291 9.50 10.21 -4.70
C ARG A 291 8.05 10.54 -5.07
N MET A 292 7.16 10.65 -4.06
CA MET A 292 5.76 11.03 -4.29
C MET A 292 5.63 12.51 -4.64
N ALA A 293 6.40 13.37 -3.96
CA ALA A 293 6.40 14.80 -4.25
C ALA A 293 6.94 15.07 -5.66
N ASP A 294 8.04 14.41 -6.07
CA ASP A 294 8.64 14.53 -7.39
C ASP A 294 7.63 14.15 -8.49
N LEU A 295 6.98 12.99 -8.34
CA LEU A 295 5.95 12.56 -9.28
C LEU A 295 4.80 13.59 -9.38
N ALA A 296 4.35 14.11 -8.25
CA ALA A 296 3.27 15.09 -8.23
C ALA A 296 3.70 16.42 -8.87
N LEU A 297 4.96 16.85 -8.69
CA LEU A 297 5.50 18.02 -9.38
C LEU A 297 5.58 17.80 -10.89
N ASP A 298 6.00 16.63 -11.34
CA ASP A 298 6.04 16.27 -12.75
C ASP A 298 4.64 16.29 -13.38
N GLU A 299 3.62 15.77 -12.67
CA GLU A 299 2.22 15.85 -13.12
C GLU A 299 1.71 17.29 -13.16
N LEU A 300 2.05 18.12 -12.18
CA LEU A 300 1.69 19.55 -12.21
C LEU A 300 2.37 20.28 -13.38
N ASP A 301 3.64 20.00 -13.66
CA ASP A 301 4.33 20.59 -14.81
C ASP A 301 3.71 20.13 -16.15
N ARG A 302 3.32 18.86 -16.25
CA ARG A 302 2.58 18.36 -17.41
C ARG A 302 1.27 19.13 -17.60
N TYR A 303 0.48 19.27 -16.51
CA TYR A 303 -0.77 20.03 -16.53
C TYR A 303 -0.54 21.49 -17.00
N ARG A 304 0.47 22.17 -16.41
CA ARG A 304 0.85 23.55 -16.78
C ARG A 304 1.17 23.69 -18.28
N ARG A 305 1.76 22.66 -18.86
CA ARG A 305 2.12 22.60 -20.29
C ARG A 305 0.98 22.14 -21.20
N GLY A 306 -0.20 21.91 -20.65
CA GLY A 306 -1.36 21.42 -21.41
C GLY A 306 -1.24 19.97 -21.85
N LEU A 307 -0.37 19.18 -21.21
CA LEU A 307 -0.19 17.74 -21.47
C LEU A 307 -1.12 16.92 -20.56
N PRO A 308 -1.58 15.74 -21.01
CA PRO A 308 -2.37 14.85 -20.18
C PRO A 308 -1.52 14.31 -19.00
N PHE A 309 -2.17 14.01 -17.88
CA PHE A 309 -1.52 13.30 -16.78
C PHE A 309 -1.05 11.92 -17.23
N LEU A 310 0.15 11.50 -16.80
CA LEU A 310 0.63 10.11 -16.94
C LEU A 310 0.04 9.20 -15.86
N HIS A 311 -0.20 9.77 -14.68
CA HIS A 311 -0.74 9.09 -13.52
C HIS A 311 -2.16 9.55 -13.20
N GLY A 312 -2.94 9.78 -14.26
CA GLY A 312 -4.34 10.17 -14.17
C GLY A 312 -5.18 9.10 -13.46
N VAL A 313 -6.13 9.56 -12.67
CA VAL A 313 -7.09 8.70 -11.97
C VAL A 313 -8.43 8.79 -12.70
N GLU A 314 -8.94 7.63 -13.12
CA GLU A 314 -10.24 7.53 -13.77
C GLU A 314 -11.31 7.06 -12.76
N PRO A 315 -12.50 7.68 -12.74
CA PRO A 315 -13.58 7.27 -11.84
C PRO A 315 -13.92 5.78 -11.93
N ALA A 316 -13.91 5.23 -13.15
CA ALA A 316 -14.23 3.82 -13.40
C ALA A 316 -13.23 2.84 -12.79
N THR A 317 -11.98 3.27 -12.60
CA THR A 317 -10.91 2.42 -12.02
C THR A 317 -10.70 2.69 -10.53
N LEU A 318 -11.24 3.80 -10.00
CA LEU A 318 -11.03 4.22 -8.62
C LEU A 318 -11.49 3.17 -7.60
N SER A 319 -12.62 2.50 -7.84
CA SER A 319 -13.10 1.43 -6.96
C SER A 319 -12.11 0.28 -6.83
N ARG A 320 -11.35 -0.02 -7.90
CA ARG A 320 -10.40 -1.13 -7.98
C ARG A 320 -8.94 -0.71 -7.70
N SER A 321 -8.69 0.57 -7.42
CA SER A 321 -7.38 1.04 -7.02
C SER A 321 -7.20 0.89 -5.50
N ALA A 322 -6.02 0.47 -5.08
CA ALA A 322 -5.64 0.40 -3.67
C ALA A 322 -5.52 1.79 -3.06
#